data_2a6e53c329dcec9601f107d6300ab10e
#
_entry.id   2a6e53c329dcec9601f107d6300ab10e
#
_cell.length_a   1.000
_cell.length_b   1.000
_cell.length_c   1.000
_cell.angle_alpha   90.00
_cell.angle_beta   90.00
_cell.angle_gamma   90.00
#
_symmetry.space_group_name_H-M   'P 1'
#
loop_
_entity.id
_entity.type
_entity.pdbx_description
1 polymer ?
#
loop_
_entity_poly.entity_id
_entity_poly.type
_entity_poly.pdbx_seq_one_letter_code
_entity_poly.pdbx_strand_id
1 'polypeptide(L)'
;MDPKLHTFLTLCQTMNYRMAAERLHLSQPAVTKQIQALEQSLQTKLFTYDGHTLHKTEKCLLLERYAISQQYQFEELQLAISDKKRLKLRIGATKTIGDYVLIDSIKEYLRDPSHEISLVVDNTKHLLQMLDENQLDFAVIEGTFSKTKYDSYLLRMEPFVGICAKSSPLCGKQVAIEDLLRETIIVREEGSGTRRIFEERLLASGYELNDFSRTVSISSFVAIKALVAAGIGISFVYDSVVAKDENIGIFTVDGLAEPHAFHVVYTRNTNAKKYSEKFLAQDV
;
A
#
# COMPACT_ATOMS: atom_id res chain seq x y z
N MET A 1 24.05 -14.32 -1.78
CA MET A 1 24.27 -13.04 -1.08
C MET A 1 25.34 -13.22 -0.02
N ASP A 2 26.19 -12.19 0.23
CA ASP A 2 27.20 -12.21 1.31
C ASP A 2 26.51 -12.47 2.67
N PRO A 3 26.99 -13.43 3.48
CA PRO A 3 26.42 -13.73 4.80
C PRO A 3 26.35 -12.50 5.74
N LYS A 4 27.31 -11.58 5.64
CA LYS A 4 27.32 -10.34 6.44
C LYS A 4 26.18 -9.40 6.06
N LEU A 5 25.86 -9.29 4.75
CA LEU A 5 24.72 -8.50 4.29
C LEU A 5 23.38 -9.14 4.70
N HIS A 6 23.30 -10.47 4.70
CA HIS A 6 22.12 -11.16 5.21
C HIS A 6 21.89 -10.91 6.69
N THR A 7 22.96 -11.01 7.50
CA THR A 7 22.91 -10.70 8.94
C THR A 7 22.56 -9.23 9.18
N PHE A 8 23.11 -8.33 8.39
CA PHE A 8 22.82 -6.91 8.44
C PHE A 8 21.34 -6.62 8.17
N LEU A 9 20.76 -7.18 7.09
CA LEU A 9 19.34 -7.00 6.79
C LEU A 9 18.44 -7.56 7.91
N THR A 10 18.77 -8.73 8.46
CA THR A 10 18.01 -9.30 9.57
C THR A 10 18.07 -8.41 10.82
N LEU A 11 19.23 -7.79 11.11
CA LEU A 11 19.33 -6.83 12.21
C LEU A 11 18.54 -5.55 11.93
N CYS A 12 18.55 -5.05 10.69
CA CYS A 12 17.73 -3.90 10.28
C CYS A 12 16.22 -4.13 10.49
N GLN A 13 15.75 -5.35 10.31
CA GLN A 13 14.34 -5.73 10.49
C GLN A 13 13.97 -5.89 11.96
N THR A 14 14.84 -6.55 12.74
CA THR A 14 14.54 -6.87 14.14
C THR A 14 14.88 -5.73 15.11
N MET A 15 15.81 -4.86 14.73
CA MET A 15 16.39 -3.81 15.58
C MET A 15 16.84 -4.32 16.96
N ASN A 16 17.20 -5.61 17.04
CA ASN A 16 17.60 -6.31 18.25
C ASN A 16 18.56 -7.45 17.92
N TYR A 17 19.78 -7.38 18.46
CA TYR A 17 20.83 -8.37 18.20
C TYR A 17 20.45 -9.81 18.64
N ARG A 18 19.71 -9.95 19.74
CA ARG A 18 19.27 -11.27 20.21
C ARG A 18 18.22 -11.86 19.26
N MET A 19 17.20 -11.08 18.91
CA MET A 19 16.16 -11.52 17.96
C MET A 19 16.74 -11.82 16.57
N ALA A 20 17.71 -11.01 16.12
CA ALA A 20 18.42 -11.30 14.88
C ALA A 20 19.19 -12.62 14.95
N ALA A 21 19.85 -12.90 16.07
CA ALA A 21 20.57 -14.15 16.28
C ALA A 21 19.63 -15.37 16.29
N GLU A 22 18.51 -15.28 16.99
CA GLU A 22 17.48 -16.33 17.02
C GLU A 22 16.95 -16.62 15.61
N ARG A 23 16.62 -15.57 14.83
CA ARG A 23 16.09 -15.70 13.45
C ARG A 23 17.10 -16.28 12.46
N LEU A 24 18.39 -16.02 12.70
CA LEU A 24 19.51 -16.52 11.86
C LEU A 24 20.05 -17.87 12.33
N HIS A 25 19.56 -18.41 13.44
CA HIS A 25 20.11 -19.60 14.10
C HIS A 25 21.61 -19.44 14.43
N LEU A 26 22.01 -18.23 14.86
CA LEU A 26 23.37 -17.88 15.25
C LEU A 26 23.41 -17.49 16.74
N SER A 27 24.63 -17.41 17.30
CA SER A 27 24.81 -16.78 18.61
C SER A 27 24.82 -15.24 18.48
N GLN A 28 24.35 -14.52 19.51
CA GLN A 28 24.41 -13.06 19.51
C GLN A 28 25.84 -12.51 19.30
N PRO A 29 26.93 -13.08 19.91
CA PRO A 29 28.30 -12.67 19.61
C PRO A 29 28.67 -12.83 18.14
N ALA A 30 28.17 -13.89 17.46
CA ALA A 30 28.43 -14.09 16.04
C ALA A 30 27.77 -12.99 15.19
N VAL A 31 26.52 -12.62 15.48
CA VAL A 31 25.84 -11.50 14.81
C VAL A 31 26.60 -10.20 15.04
N THR A 32 26.98 -9.91 16.30
CA THR A 32 27.76 -8.72 16.65
C THR A 32 29.08 -8.66 15.87
N LYS A 33 29.82 -9.77 15.80
CA LYS A 33 31.08 -9.85 15.07
C LYS A 33 30.90 -9.62 13.56
N GLN A 34 29.84 -10.13 12.96
CA GLN A 34 29.54 -9.92 11.54
C GLN A 34 29.21 -8.46 11.24
N ILE A 35 28.41 -7.82 12.09
CA ILE A 35 28.08 -6.39 11.94
C ILE A 35 29.32 -5.52 12.12
N GLN A 36 30.12 -5.77 13.15
CA GLN A 36 31.38 -5.05 13.36
C GLN A 36 32.34 -5.20 12.18
N ALA A 37 32.48 -6.40 11.62
CA ALA A 37 33.31 -6.64 10.45
C ALA A 37 32.79 -5.89 9.22
N LEU A 38 31.48 -5.77 9.04
CA LEU A 38 30.88 -4.98 7.98
C LEU A 38 31.11 -3.48 8.18
N GLU A 39 30.89 -2.95 9.39
CA GLU A 39 31.20 -1.56 9.76
C GLU A 39 32.66 -1.21 9.54
N GLN A 40 33.57 -2.12 9.91
CA GLN A 40 35.02 -1.96 9.74
C GLN A 40 35.40 -1.92 8.25
N SER A 41 34.81 -2.80 7.42
CA SER A 41 35.10 -2.82 5.97
C SER A 41 34.58 -1.55 5.27
N LEU A 42 33.52 -0.93 5.79
CA LEU A 42 32.92 0.30 5.27
C LEU A 42 33.47 1.57 5.95
N GLN A 43 34.33 1.41 6.96
CA GLN A 43 34.89 2.49 7.77
C GLN A 43 33.81 3.44 8.34
N THR A 44 32.66 2.91 8.71
CA THR A 44 31.54 3.69 9.24
C THR A 44 30.69 2.91 10.21
N LYS A 45 29.99 3.61 11.11
CA LYS A 45 29.00 3.01 11.98
C LYS A 45 27.65 2.94 11.26
N LEU A 46 27.04 1.75 11.30
CA LEU A 46 25.74 1.49 10.74
C LEU A 46 24.64 1.63 11.82
N PHE A 47 24.97 1.26 13.04
CA PHE A 47 24.03 1.35 14.16
C PHE A 47 24.64 2.18 15.30
N THR A 48 23.79 2.91 16.00
CA THR A 48 24.09 3.62 17.24
C THR A 48 23.16 3.12 18.34
N TYR A 49 23.60 3.25 19.58
CA TYR A 49 22.86 2.83 20.76
C TYR A 49 22.81 3.99 21.76
N ASP A 50 21.61 4.39 22.19
CA ASP A 50 21.41 5.51 23.11
C ASP A 50 21.35 5.09 24.59
N GLY A 51 21.72 3.83 24.89
CA GLY A 51 21.62 3.23 26.22
C GLY A 51 20.37 2.35 26.41
N HIS A 52 19.35 2.52 25.58
CA HIS A 52 18.10 1.75 25.64
C HIS A 52 17.70 1.15 24.29
N THR A 53 17.90 1.86 23.20
CA THR A 53 17.38 1.52 21.88
C THR A 53 18.48 1.52 20.82
N LEU A 54 18.42 0.59 19.90
CA LEU A 54 19.27 0.54 18.72
C LEU A 54 18.67 1.45 17.63
N HIS A 55 19.49 2.31 17.01
CA HIS A 55 19.09 3.24 15.96
C HIS A 55 19.89 3.01 14.68
N LYS A 56 19.26 3.16 13.53
CA LYS A 56 19.93 3.15 12.21
C LYS A 56 20.55 4.52 11.95
N THR A 57 21.79 4.56 11.49
CA THR A 57 22.40 5.78 10.96
C THR A 57 21.94 6.03 9.52
N GLU A 58 22.18 7.22 8.96
CA GLU A 58 21.92 7.52 7.55
C GLU A 58 22.69 6.56 6.61
N LYS A 59 23.91 6.17 7.00
CA LYS A 59 24.72 5.21 6.26
C LYS A 59 24.13 3.79 6.31
N CYS A 60 23.53 3.43 7.44
CA CYS A 60 22.75 2.19 7.57
C CYS A 60 21.57 2.18 6.58
N LEU A 61 20.78 3.24 6.51
CA LEU A 61 19.65 3.33 5.58
C LEU A 61 20.09 3.26 4.10
N LEU A 62 21.26 3.82 3.77
CA LEU A 62 21.82 3.73 2.43
C LEU A 62 22.21 2.28 2.08
N LEU A 63 22.93 1.60 3.00
CA LEU A 63 23.35 0.22 2.82
C LEU A 63 22.15 -0.74 2.79
N GLU A 64 21.14 -0.48 3.61
CA GLU A 64 19.92 -1.31 3.67
C GLU A 64 19.21 -1.34 2.31
N ARG A 65 19.01 -0.19 1.67
CA ARG A 65 18.44 -0.11 0.32
C ARG A 65 19.25 -0.88 -0.72
N TYR A 66 20.57 -0.74 -0.67
CA TYR A 66 21.47 -1.48 -1.55
C TYR A 66 21.36 -3.00 -1.31
N ALA A 67 21.39 -3.43 -0.06
CA ALA A 67 21.36 -4.84 0.29
C ALA A 67 20.02 -5.53 -0.09
N ILE A 68 18.89 -4.83 0.06
CA ILE A 68 17.57 -5.29 -0.39
C ILE A 68 17.56 -5.49 -1.91
N SER A 69 18.04 -4.49 -2.66
CA SER A 69 18.14 -4.61 -4.12
C SER A 69 19.04 -5.76 -4.55
N GLN A 70 20.19 -5.97 -3.89
CA GLN A 70 21.10 -7.09 -4.16
C GLN A 70 20.46 -8.45 -3.86
N GLN A 71 19.70 -8.55 -2.79
CA GLN A 71 18.95 -9.76 -2.47
C GLN A 71 17.96 -10.12 -3.58
N TYR A 72 17.18 -9.14 -4.00
CA TYR A 72 16.21 -9.30 -5.09
C TYR A 72 16.88 -9.74 -6.39
N GLN A 73 17.97 -9.07 -6.78
CA GLN A 73 18.73 -9.41 -7.98
C GLN A 73 19.34 -10.83 -7.91
N PHE A 74 19.79 -11.24 -6.74
CA PHE A 74 20.31 -12.59 -6.54
C PHE A 74 19.23 -13.66 -6.67
N GLU A 75 18.03 -13.42 -6.13
CA GLU A 75 16.85 -14.30 -6.33
C GLU A 75 16.50 -14.42 -7.82
N GLU A 76 16.48 -13.30 -8.55
CA GLU A 76 16.25 -13.30 -10.02
C GLU A 76 17.32 -14.08 -10.79
N LEU A 77 18.59 -13.92 -10.42
CA LEU A 77 19.69 -14.67 -11.02
C LEU A 77 19.54 -16.18 -10.78
N GLN A 78 19.18 -16.59 -9.56
CA GLN A 78 18.95 -18.01 -9.24
C GLN A 78 17.81 -18.60 -10.09
N LEU A 79 16.73 -17.84 -10.30
CA LEU A 79 15.64 -18.25 -11.17
C LEU A 79 16.11 -18.40 -12.62
N ALA A 80 16.87 -17.43 -13.13
CA ALA A 80 17.41 -17.46 -14.49
C ALA A 80 18.40 -18.62 -14.73
N ILE A 81 19.29 -18.91 -13.78
CA ILE A 81 20.24 -20.03 -13.87
C ILE A 81 19.52 -21.38 -13.84
N SER A 82 18.43 -21.48 -13.09
CA SER A 82 17.65 -22.73 -12.98
C SER A 82 16.62 -22.91 -14.10
N ASP A 83 16.60 -22.05 -15.12
CA ASP A 83 15.58 -21.99 -16.18
C ASP A 83 14.15 -21.91 -15.64
N LYS A 84 13.97 -21.50 -14.39
CA LYS A 84 12.68 -21.31 -13.77
C LYS A 84 12.18 -19.90 -14.03
N LYS A 85 10.98 -19.75 -14.53
CA LYS A 85 10.30 -18.46 -14.59
C LYS A 85 9.81 -18.09 -13.18
N ARG A 86 9.78 -16.79 -12.87
CA ARG A 86 9.08 -16.32 -11.67
C ARG A 86 7.59 -16.52 -11.88
N LEU A 87 7.06 -17.51 -11.20
CA LEU A 87 5.65 -17.91 -11.34
C LEU A 87 4.79 -17.25 -10.26
N LYS A 88 5.40 -16.91 -9.11
CA LYS A 88 4.70 -16.33 -7.97
C LYS A 88 4.99 -14.83 -7.87
N LEU A 89 3.95 -14.01 -7.99
CA LEU A 89 3.98 -12.58 -7.70
C LEU A 89 3.52 -12.30 -6.27
N ARG A 90 4.29 -11.47 -5.56
CA ARG A 90 3.95 -10.99 -4.21
C ARG A 90 3.52 -9.53 -4.33
N ILE A 91 2.22 -9.30 -4.25
CA ILE A 91 1.59 -8.01 -4.54
C ILE A 91 1.01 -7.44 -3.26
N GLY A 92 1.28 -6.16 -2.99
CA GLY A 92 0.60 -5.38 -1.99
C GLY A 92 -0.44 -4.45 -2.62
N ALA A 93 -1.57 -4.23 -1.97
CA ALA A 93 -2.54 -3.25 -2.43
C ALA A 93 -3.25 -2.57 -1.25
N THR A 94 -3.56 -1.28 -1.38
CA THR A 94 -4.50 -0.66 -0.44
C THR A 94 -5.91 -1.19 -0.68
N LYS A 95 -6.79 -1.03 0.32
CA LYS A 95 -8.05 -1.78 0.38
C LYS A 95 -8.94 -1.58 -0.85
N THR A 96 -9.14 -0.35 -1.32
CA THR A 96 -9.91 -0.10 -2.54
C THR A 96 -9.29 -0.82 -3.74
N ILE A 97 -7.98 -0.72 -3.87
CA ILE A 97 -7.27 -1.26 -5.02
C ILE A 97 -7.28 -2.79 -5.01
N GLY A 98 -7.00 -3.40 -3.85
CA GLY A 98 -6.98 -4.86 -3.71
C GLY A 98 -8.35 -5.51 -3.87
N ASP A 99 -9.40 -4.87 -3.32
CA ASP A 99 -10.74 -5.45 -3.31
C ASP A 99 -11.51 -5.21 -4.64
N TYR A 100 -11.17 -4.16 -5.41
CA TYR A 100 -11.98 -3.75 -6.57
C TYR A 100 -11.18 -3.56 -7.86
N VAL A 101 -9.96 -3.01 -7.79
CA VAL A 101 -9.20 -2.62 -8.99
C VAL A 101 -8.43 -3.80 -9.59
N LEU A 102 -7.71 -4.54 -8.76
CA LEU A 102 -6.82 -5.61 -9.24
C LEU A 102 -7.51 -6.92 -9.63
N ILE A 103 -8.81 -7.05 -9.40
CA ILE A 103 -9.53 -8.33 -9.57
C ILE A 103 -9.44 -8.86 -11.00
N ASP A 104 -9.58 -7.99 -12.01
CA ASP A 104 -9.57 -8.43 -13.40
C ASP A 104 -8.14 -8.78 -13.86
N SER A 105 -7.11 -8.04 -13.43
CA SER A 105 -5.69 -8.42 -13.63
C SER A 105 -5.34 -9.74 -12.94
N ILE A 106 -5.84 -9.98 -11.73
CA ILE A 106 -5.64 -11.26 -11.01
C ILE A 106 -6.26 -12.42 -11.79
N LYS A 107 -7.51 -12.28 -12.26
CA LYS A 107 -8.18 -13.31 -13.06
C LYS A 107 -7.39 -13.65 -14.32
N GLU A 108 -6.93 -12.63 -15.04
CA GLU A 108 -6.16 -12.85 -16.28
C GLU A 108 -4.83 -13.52 -16.00
N TYR A 109 -4.10 -13.07 -14.98
CA TYR A 109 -2.81 -13.67 -14.61
C TYR A 109 -2.93 -15.14 -14.23
N LEU A 110 -3.99 -15.51 -13.48
CA LEU A 110 -4.24 -16.87 -13.01
C LEU A 110 -4.86 -17.80 -14.08
N ARG A 111 -5.11 -17.31 -15.30
CA ARG A 111 -5.49 -18.22 -16.43
C ARG A 111 -4.39 -19.19 -16.80
N ASP A 112 -3.14 -18.80 -16.61
CA ASP A 112 -2.02 -19.74 -16.71
C ASP A 112 -1.89 -20.50 -15.37
N PRO A 113 -2.16 -21.83 -15.36
CA PRO A 113 -2.15 -22.63 -14.13
C PRO A 113 -0.77 -22.73 -13.48
N SER A 114 0.30 -22.31 -14.17
CA SER A 114 1.66 -22.24 -13.61
C SER A 114 1.90 -20.96 -12.82
N HIS A 115 1.02 -19.95 -12.93
CA HIS A 115 1.18 -18.69 -12.22
C HIS A 115 0.59 -18.75 -10.81
N GLU A 116 1.26 -18.11 -9.87
CA GLU A 116 0.81 -17.98 -8.49
C GLU A 116 0.80 -16.50 -8.08
N ILE A 117 -0.14 -16.13 -7.21
CA ILE A 117 -0.22 -14.79 -6.60
C ILE A 117 -0.28 -14.92 -5.09
N SER A 118 0.44 -14.04 -4.41
CA SER A 118 0.22 -13.71 -3.01
C SER A 118 -0.17 -12.24 -2.95
N LEU A 119 -1.43 -11.95 -2.65
CA LEU A 119 -1.94 -10.59 -2.48
C LEU A 119 -2.09 -10.27 -1.00
N VAL A 120 -1.48 -9.17 -0.57
CA VAL A 120 -1.67 -8.60 0.77
C VAL A 120 -2.43 -7.28 0.63
N VAL A 121 -3.57 -7.17 1.31
CA VAL A 121 -4.37 -5.94 1.35
C VAL A 121 -4.19 -5.30 2.72
N ASP A 122 -3.56 -4.11 2.75
CA ASP A 122 -3.26 -3.39 3.99
C ASP A 122 -3.15 -1.87 3.75
N ASN A 123 -2.86 -1.11 4.77
CA ASN A 123 -2.57 0.32 4.66
C ASN A 123 -1.21 0.60 4.01
N THR A 124 -1.06 1.80 3.43
CA THR A 124 0.16 2.22 2.72
C THR A 124 1.42 2.04 3.56
N LYS A 125 1.39 2.38 4.85
CA LYS A 125 2.58 2.32 5.72
C LYS A 125 3.10 0.88 5.86
N HIS A 126 2.21 -0.08 6.11
CA HIS A 126 2.58 -1.49 6.24
C HIS A 126 3.05 -2.08 4.91
N LEU A 127 2.37 -1.76 3.80
CA LEU A 127 2.80 -2.22 2.47
C LEU A 127 4.20 -1.71 2.09
N LEU A 128 4.52 -0.45 2.40
CA LEU A 128 5.86 0.10 2.17
C LEU A 128 6.91 -0.57 3.07
N GLN A 129 6.57 -0.91 4.31
CA GLN A 129 7.44 -1.71 5.17
C GLN A 129 7.70 -3.10 4.58
N MET A 130 6.67 -3.79 4.07
CA MET A 130 6.83 -5.09 3.43
C MET A 130 7.70 -5.03 2.16
N LEU A 131 7.66 -3.92 1.39
CA LEU A 131 8.61 -3.67 0.30
C LEU A 131 10.05 -3.54 0.82
N ASP A 132 10.25 -2.81 1.92
CA ASP A 132 11.55 -2.67 2.56
C ASP A 132 12.11 -4.01 3.07
N GLU A 133 11.23 -4.92 3.46
CA GLU A 133 11.58 -6.26 3.93
C GLU A 133 11.67 -7.31 2.81
N ASN A 134 11.57 -6.88 1.55
CA ASN A 134 11.55 -7.76 0.35
C ASN A 134 10.46 -8.85 0.42
N GLN A 135 9.35 -8.55 1.08
CA GLN A 135 8.20 -9.45 1.18
C GLN A 135 7.22 -9.27 0.01
N LEU A 136 7.26 -8.11 -0.66
CA LEU A 136 6.48 -7.79 -1.85
C LEU A 136 7.40 -7.51 -3.03
N ASP A 137 6.94 -7.82 -4.24
CA ASP A 137 7.59 -7.42 -5.48
C ASP A 137 7.23 -5.98 -5.85
N PHE A 138 5.96 -5.63 -5.69
CA PHE A 138 5.45 -4.27 -5.83
C PHE A 138 4.19 -4.09 -5.00
N ALA A 139 3.82 -2.83 -4.77
CA ALA A 139 2.56 -2.46 -4.15
C ALA A 139 1.81 -1.47 -5.04
N VAL A 140 0.47 -1.56 -5.06
CA VAL A 140 -0.40 -0.57 -5.71
C VAL A 140 -1.12 0.21 -4.62
N ILE A 141 -0.87 1.52 -4.57
CA ILE A 141 -1.31 2.35 -3.45
C ILE A 141 -1.93 3.67 -3.92
N GLU A 142 -2.81 4.20 -3.10
CA GLU A 142 -3.46 5.51 -3.26
C GLU A 142 -2.85 6.59 -2.34
N GLY A 143 -1.89 6.22 -1.51
CA GLY A 143 -1.32 7.09 -0.48
C GLY A 143 -0.01 7.78 -0.91
N THR A 144 0.50 8.60 0.00
CA THR A 144 1.79 9.27 -0.15
C THR A 144 2.94 8.33 0.19
N PHE A 145 4.03 8.45 -0.54
CA PHE A 145 5.27 7.68 -0.33
C PHE A 145 6.51 8.50 -0.70
N SER A 146 7.67 8.08 -0.27
CA SER A 146 8.94 8.75 -0.55
C SER A 146 9.44 8.42 -1.97
N LYS A 147 9.35 9.36 -2.88
CA LYS A 147 9.90 9.25 -4.25
C LYS A 147 11.42 9.12 -4.30
N THR A 148 12.12 9.43 -3.22
CA THR A 148 13.57 9.23 -3.11
C THR A 148 13.92 7.80 -2.70
N LYS A 149 13.01 7.09 -2.05
CA LYS A 149 13.22 5.73 -1.55
C LYS A 149 12.75 4.66 -2.52
N TYR A 150 11.62 4.89 -3.20
CA TYR A 150 10.99 3.93 -4.11
C TYR A 150 10.98 4.48 -5.54
N ASP A 151 10.95 3.58 -6.51
CA ASP A 151 10.53 3.89 -7.87
C ASP A 151 9.03 3.65 -7.99
N SER A 152 8.40 4.37 -8.90
CA SER A 152 6.95 4.30 -9.08
C SER A 152 6.54 4.75 -10.47
N TYR A 153 5.35 4.35 -10.89
CA TYR A 153 4.64 4.95 -12.02
C TYR A 153 3.15 5.11 -11.70
N LEU A 154 2.51 6.03 -12.39
CA LEU A 154 1.08 6.23 -12.31
C LEU A 154 0.37 5.05 -12.98
N LEU A 155 -0.50 4.35 -12.23
CA LEU A 155 -1.37 3.34 -12.81
C LEU A 155 -2.55 4.03 -13.51
N ARG A 156 -3.32 4.82 -12.76
CA ARG A 156 -4.46 5.60 -13.28
C ARG A 156 -4.88 6.72 -12.32
N MET A 157 -5.65 7.64 -12.84
CA MET A 157 -6.40 8.62 -12.05
C MET A 157 -7.79 8.04 -11.76
N GLU A 158 -8.13 7.87 -10.49
CA GLU A 158 -9.39 7.26 -10.06
C GLU A 158 -10.36 8.32 -9.56
N PRO A 159 -11.58 8.42 -10.12
CA PRO A 159 -12.59 9.35 -9.63
C PRO A 159 -13.00 9.06 -8.20
N PHE A 160 -13.21 10.10 -7.41
CA PHE A 160 -13.73 10.02 -6.04
C PHE A 160 -15.14 10.59 -6.02
N VAL A 161 -16.12 9.80 -5.67
CA VAL A 161 -17.55 10.11 -5.87
C VAL A 161 -18.35 9.98 -4.59
N GLY A 162 -19.40 10.77 -4.47
CA GLY A 162 -20.45 10.56 -3.49
C GLY A 162 -21.38 9.43 -3.91
N ILE A 163 -21.78 8.59 -2.97
CA ILE A 163 -22.72 7.48 -3.19
C ILE A 163 -23.96 7.60 -2.31
N CYS A 164 -25.09 7.26 -2.88
CA CYS A 164 -26.42 7.28 -2.26
C CYS A 164 -27.24 6.07 -2.69
N ALA A 165 -28.41 5.86 -2.09
CA ALA A 165 -29.36 4.88 -2.61
C ALA A 165 -29.73 5.22 -4.06
N LYS A 166 -29.97 4.21 -4.90
CA LYS A 166 -30.38 4.42 -6.29
C LYS A 166 -31.68 5.25 -6.43
N SER A 167 -32.55 5.13 -5.46
CA SER A 167 -33.83 5.90 -5.38
C SER A 167 -33.67 7.30 -4.78
N SER A 168 -32.48 7.67 -4.32
CA SER A 168 -32.24 8.97 -3.70
C SER A 168 -32.39 10.11 -4.70
N PRO A 169 -32.94 11.28 -4.27
CA PRO A 169 -32.98 12.48 -5.10
C PRO A 169 -31.62 13.04 -5.45
N LEU A 170 -30.54 12.60 -4.80
CA LEU A 170 -29.17 12.98 -5.08
C LEU A 170 -28.59 12.24 -6.30
N CYS A 171 -29.13 11.07 -6.65
CA CYS A 171 -28.62 10.20 -7.70
C CYS A 171 -28.52 10.93 -9.05
N GLY A 172 -27.31 10.89 -9.65
CA GLY A 172 -27.01 11.50 -10.95
C GLY A 172 -26.84 13.02 -10.93
N LYS A 173 -26.83 13.64 -9.75
CA LYS A 173 -26.73 15.10 -9.63
C LYS A 173 -25.37 15.57 -9.18
N GLN A 174 -25.07 16.81 -9.54
CA GLN A 174 -24.08 17.64 -8.88
C GLN A 174 -24.79 18.42 -7.77
N VAL A 175 -24.30 18.37 -6.54
CA VAL A 175 -24.93 18.94 -5.36
C VAL A 175 -23.94 19.81 -4.59
N ALA A 176 -24.46 20.81 -3.87
CA ALA A 176 -23.67 21.60 -2.95
C ALA A 176 -23.41 20.83 -1.65
N ILE A 177 -22.29 21.11 -1.00
CA ILE A 177 -21.94 20.42 0.25
C ILE A 177 -22.93 20.71 1.36
N GLU A 178 -23.49 21.93 1.40
CA GLU A 178 -24.47 22.40 2.36
C GLU A 178 -25.75 21.55 2.35
N ASP A 179 -26.13 21.04 1.17
CA ASP A 179 -27.31 20.19 1.01
C ASP A 179 -27.08 18.79 1.64
N LEU A 180 -25.83 18.39 1.77
CA LEU A 180 -25.43 17.09 2.33
C LEU A 180 -25.29 17.10 3.86
N LEU A 181 -25.12 18.26 4.51
CA LEU A 181 -24.90 18.35 5.95
C LEU A 181 -26.08 17.81 6.78
N ARG A 182 -27.27 17.74 6.19
CA ARG A 182 -28.47 17.14 6.82
C ARG A 182 -28.54 15.62 6.72
N GLU A 183 -27.67 15.03 5.88
CA GLU A 183 -27.62 13.59 5.70
C GLU A 183 -26.79 12.90 6.81
N THR A 184 -26.98 11.61 6.97
CA THR A 184 -26.04 10.77 7.70
C THR A 184 -24.83 10.47 6.81
N ILE A 185 -23.63 10.90 7.22
CA ILE A 185 -22.40 10.54 6.52
C ILE A 185 -21.83 9.23 7.07
N ILE A 186 -21.62 8.26 6.19
CA ILE A 186 -20.98 6.97 6.53
C ILE A 186 -19.54 7.02 6.01
N VAL A 187 -18.58 7.04 6.91
CA VAL A 187 -17.15 7.13 6.58
C VAL A 187 -16.42 5.83 6.93
N ARG A 188 -15.26 5.65 6.33
CA ARG A 188 -14.33 4.60 6.72
C ARG A 188 -13.77 4.83 8.13
N GLU A 189 -13.16 3.80 8.68
CA GLU A 189 -12.47 3.85 9.97
C GLU A 189 -11.30 4.83 9.98
N GLU A 190 -10.87 5.25 11.17
CA GLU A 190 -9.65 6.04 11.35
C GLU A 190 -8.42 5.31 10.81
N GLY A 191 -7.51 6.04 10.16
CA GLY A 191 -6.34 5.48 9.50
C GLY A 191 -6.59 5.00 8.06
N SER A 192 -7.85 4.97 7.60
CA SER A 192 -8.18 4.70 6.19
C SER A 192 -7.71 5.83 5.28
N GLY A 193 -7.03 5.48 4.17
CA GLY A 193 -6.66 6.45 3.12
C GLY A 193 -7.87 7.14 2.50
N THR A 194 -8.93 6.40 2.21
CA THR A 194 -10.19 6.92 1.66
C THR A 194 -10.84 7.97 2.58
N ARG A 195 -10.91 7.69 3.91
CA ARG A 195 -11.42 8.65 4.89
C ARG A 195 -10.57 9.89 4.95
N ARG A 196 -9.24 9.75 5.02
CA ARG A 196 -8.32 10.89 5.07
C ARG A 196 -8.49 11.82 3.88
N ILE A 197 -8.60 11.26 2.66
CA ILE A 197 -8.81 12.06 1.45
C ILE A 197 -10.13 12.82 1.52
N PHE A 198 -11.19 12.18 2.00
CA PHE A 198 -12.48 12.83 2.19
C PHE A 198 -12.38 13.99 3.21
N GLU A 199 -11.79 13.75 4.39
CA GLU A 199 -11.61 14.77 5.43
C GLU A 199 -10.74 15.93 4.96
N GLU A 200 -9.64 15.68 4.24
CA GLU A 200 -8.76 16.70 3.68
C GLU A 200 -9.51 17.61 2.69
N ARG A 201 -10.33 17.04 1.82
CA ARG A 201 -11.13 17.79 0.83
C ARG A 201 -12.28 18.55 1.49
N LEU A 202 -12.92 17.92 2.46
CA LEU A 202 -13.99 18.53 3.25
C LEU A 202 -13.48 19.77 3.97
N LEU A 203 -12.30 19.65 4.61
CA LEU A 203 -11.62 20.77 5.28
C LEU A 203 -11.22 21.89 4.30
N ALA A 204 -10.71 21.53 3.12
CA ALA A 204 -10.38 22.48 2.06
C ALA A 204 -11.60 23.27 1.57
N SER A 205 -12.81 22.69 1.68
CA SER A 205 -14.09 23.33 1.38
C SER A 205 -14.68 24.10 2.57
N GLY A 206 -13.99 24.13 3.73
CA GLY A 206 -14.40 24.85 4.93
C GLY A 206 -15.33 24.08 5.87
N TYR A 207 -15.42 22.77 5.74
CA TYR A 207 -16.29 21.90 6.54
C TYR A 207 -15.53 20.77 7.21
N GLU A 208 -16.16 20.18 8.24
CA GLU A 208 -15.65 19.02 8.98
C GLU A 208 -16.72 17.93 9.12
N LEU A 209 -16.34 16.72 9.54
CA LEU A 209 -17.29 15.61 9.75
C LEU A 209 -18.37 15.95 10.80
N ASN A 210 -18.04 16.82 11.76
CA ASN A 210 -18.96 17.23 12.82
C ASN A 210 -20.08 18.17 12.33
N ASP A 211 -19.97 18.72 11.11
CA ASP A 211 -21.00 19.57 10.51
C ASP A 211 -22.15 18.74 9.94
N PHE A 212 -21.95 17.44 9.71
CA PHE A 212 -23.02 16.54 9.31
C PHE A 212 -23.96 16.23 10.48
N SER A 213 -25.23 16.02 10.17
CA SER A 213 -26.27 15.71 11.17
C SER A 213 -25.93 14.46 11.98
N ARG A 214 -25.23 13.50 11.36
CA ARG A 214 -24.80 12.24 11.98
C ARG A 214 -23.60 11.67 11.23
N THR A 215 -22.57 11.23 11.96
CA THR A 215 -21.40 10.51 11.42
C THR A 215 -21.39 9.06 11.89
N VAL A 216 -21.23 8.13 10.96
CA VAL A 216 -21.11 6.67 11.22
C VAL A 216 -19.78 6.17 10.66
N SER A 217 -18.97 5.50 11.49
CA SER A 217 -17.67 4.96 11.09
C SER A 217 -17.73 3.45 10.88
N ILE A 218 -17.37 2.97 9.67
CA ILE A 218 -17.43 1.54 9.28
C ILE A 218 -16.21 1.16 8.46
N SER A 219 -15.54 0.06 8.80
CA SER A 219 -14.32 -0.42 8.12
C SER A 219 -14.58 -1.29 6.87
N SER A 220 -15.83 -1.69 6.63
CA SER A 220 -16.20 -2.61 5.54
C SER A 220 -16.94 -1.89 4.42
N PHE A 221 -16.37 -1.90 3.20
CA PHE A 221 -17.08 -1.40 2.01
C PHE A 221 -18.38 -2.16 1.73
N VAL A 222 -18.45 -3.45 2.02
CA VAL A 222 -19.67 -4.25 1.88
C VAL A 222 -20.77 -3.71 2.78
N ALA A 223 -20.46 -3.43 4.05
CA ALA A 223 -21.43 -2.87 4.99
C ALA A 223 -21.81 -1.41 4.62
N ILE A 224 -20.83 -0.57 4.23
CA ILE A 224 -21.10 0.79 3.75
C ILE A 224 -22.08 0.75 2.58
N LYS A 225 -21.82 -0.05 1.55
CA LYS A 225 -22.69 -0.18 0.38
C LYS A 225 -24.10 -0.66 0.75
N ALA A 226 -24.20 -1.65 1.62
CA ALA A 226 -25.50 -2.16 2.06
C ALA A 226 -26.34 -1.08 2.80
N LEU A 227 -25.70 -0.29 3.67
CA LEU A 227 -26.37 0.79 4.40
C LEU A 227 -26.78 1.95 3.48
N VAL A 228 -25.90 2.33 2.54
CA VAL A 228 -26.18 3.35 1.54
C VAL A 228 -27.34 2.90 0.62
N ALA A 229 -27.32 1.67 0.12
CA ALA A 229 -28.40 1.11 -0.70
C ALA A 229 -29.75 1.08 0.03
N ALA A 230 -29.73 0.87 1.36
CA ALA A 230 -30.91 0.92 2.22
C ALA A 230 -31.39 2.35 2.55
N GLY A 231 -30.71 3.39 2.05
CA GLY A 231 -31.08 4.80 2.31
C GLY A 231 -30.78 5.28 3.73
N ILE A 232 -29.89 4.60 4.46
CA ILE A 232 -29.52 4.98 5.84
C ILE A 232 -28.63 6.25 5.85
N GLY A 233 -27.91 6.51 4.76
CA GLY A 233 -27.04 7.68 4.62
C GLY A 233 -26.30 7.68 3.30
N ILE A 234 -25.34 8.58 3.20
CA ILE A 234 -24.43 8.75 2.05
C ILE A 234 -23.01 8.40 2.43
N SER A 235 -22.15 8.16 1.44
CA SER A 235 -20.72 7.98 1.67
C SER A 235 -19.92 8.55 0.50
N PHE A 236 -18.60 8.67 0.67
CA PHE A 236 -17.67 9.04 -0.39
C PHE A 236 -16.65 7.94 -0.58
N VAL A 237 -16.52 7.45 -1.80
CA VAL A 237 -15.65 6.33 -2.17
C VAL A 237 -15.05 6.54 -3.56
N TYR A 238 -14.07 5.74 -3.93
CA TYR A 238 -13.63 5.68 -5.33
C TYR A 238 -14.70 5.00 -6.21
N ASP A 239 -14.83 5.47 -7.44
CA ASP A 239 -15.81 4.96 -8.40
C ASP A 239 -15.74 3.45 -8.58
N SER A 240 -14.53 2.88 -8.62
CA SER A 240 -14.31 1.42 -8.71
C SER A 240 -15.01 0.60 -7.63
N VAL A 241 -15.29 1.19 -6.45
CA VAL A 241 -15.99 0.48 -5.35
C VAL A 241 -17.44 0.15 -5.73
N VAL A 242 -18.05 0.97 -6.59
CA VAL A 242 -19.48 0.90 -6.92
C VAL A 242 -19.79 0.72 -8.41
N ALA A 243 -18.78 0.72 -9.28
CA ALA A 243 -18.92 0.65 -10.74
C ALA A 243 -19.81 -0.50 -11.27
N LYS A 244 -19.97 -1.58 -10.49
CA LYS A 244 -20.79 -2.76 -10.85
C LYS A 244 -22.01 -2.94 -9.91
N ASP A 245 -22.39 -1.90 -9.14
CA ASP A 245 -23.46 -2.01 -8.13
C ASP A 245 -24.72 -1.28 -8.60
N GLU A 246 -25.73 -2.04 -9.01
CA GLU A 246 -26.97 -1.50 -9.58
C GLU A 246 -27.87 -0.81 -8.54
N ASN A 247 -27.66 -1.07 -7.24
CA ASN A 247 -28.48 -0.53 -6.15
C ASN A 247 -27.96 0.81 -5.62
N ILE A 248 -26.77 1.24 -6.08
CA ILE A 248 -26.12 2.46 -5.64
C ILE A 248 -26.18 3.52 -6.74
N GLY A 249 -26.59 4.72 -6.35
CA GLY A 249 -26.51 5.93 -7.16
C GLY A 249 -25.25 6.71 -6.85
N ILE A 250 -24.70 7.37 -7.87
CA ILE A 250 -23.54 8.25 -7.74
C ILE A 250 -24.03 9.70 -7.82
N PHE A 251 -23.40 10.57 -7.03
CA PHE A 251 -23.51 12.02 -7.15
C PHE A 251 -22.15 12.68 -7.03
N THR A 252 -22.02 13.93 -7.45
CA THR A 252 -20.77 14.68 -7.38
C THR A 252 -20.94 15.95 -6.55
N VAL A 253 -19.84 16.37 -5.93
CA VAL A 253 -19.75 17.62 -5.16
C VAL A 253 -18.51 18.36 -5.63
N ASP A 254 -18.64 19.65 -5.92
CA ASP A 254 -17.51 20.48 -6.33
C ASP A 254 -16.42 20.50 -5.22
N GLY A 255 -15.19 20.37 -5.64
CA GLY A 255 -14.03 20.29 -4.73
C GLY A 255 -13.84 18.92 -4.04
N LEU A 256 -14.85 18.03 -4.02
CA LEU A 256 -14.72 16.69 -3.46
C LEU A 256 -14.51 15.59 -4.51
N ALA A 257 -14.96 15.80 -5.75
CA ALA A 257 -14.99 14.78 -6.80
C ALA A 257 -13.71 14.69 -7.63
N GLU A 258 -12.62 15.37 -7.27
CA GLU A 258 -11.37 15.34 -8.03
C GLU A 258 -10.77 13.93 -8.06
N PRO A 259 -10.26 13.48 -9.23
CA PRO A 259 -9.60 12.19 -9.32
C PRO A 259 -8.35 12.12 -8.44
N HIS A 260 -8.07 10.94 -7.91
CA HIS A 260 -6.87 10.67 -7.10
C HIS A 260 -5.96 9.67 -7.81
N ALA A 261 -4.64 9.87 -7.71
CA ALA A 261 -3.66 9.04 -8.38
C ALA A 261 -3.46 7.70 -7.66
N PHE A 262 -3.61 6.59 -8.38
CA PHE A 262 -3.14 5.28 -7.95
C PHE A 262 -1.76 5.02 -8.53
N HIS A 263 -0.81 4.64 -7.68
CA HIS A 263 0.57 4.42 -8.07
C HIS A 263 0.98 2.97 -7.84
N VAL A 264 1.72 2.44 -8.81
CA VAL A 264 2.52 1.23 -8.60
C VAL A 264 3.86 1.67 -8.00
N VAL A 265 4.23 1.08 -6.87
CA VAL A 265 5.42 1.42 -6.09
C VAL A 265 6.26 0.16 -5.85
N TYR A 266 7.56 0.26 -6.02
CA TYR A 266 8.48 -0.86 -5.88
C TYR A 266 9.89 -0.41 -5.46
N THR A 267 10.70 -1.34 -4.96
CA THR A 267 12.08 -1.08 -4.57
C THR A 267 12.94 -0.76 -5.78
N ARG A 268 13.76 0.28 -5.67
CA ARG A 268 14.67 0.73 -6.72
C ARG A 268 15.63 -0.36 -7.18
N ASN A 269 16.03 -0.28 -8.46
CA ASN A 269 16.98 -1.20 -9.07
C ASN A 269 16.54 -2.67 -9.02
N THR A 270 15.22 -2.93 -9.10
CA THR A 270 14.65 -4.27 -9.23
C THR A 270 13.94 -4.44 -10.57
N ASN A 271 13.64 -5.68 -10.95
CA ASN A 271 12.84 -5.99 -12.14
C ASN A 271 11.32 -5.86 -11.89
N ALA A 272 10.92 -5.35 -10.73
CA ALA A 272 9.52 -5.27 -10.31
C ALA A 272 8.64 -4.47 -11.28
N LYS A 273 9.22 -3.43 -11.92
CA LYS A 273 8.53 -2.68 -12.98
C LYS A 273 8.04 -3.59 -14.11
N LYS A 274 8.92 -4.44 -14.64
CA LYS A 274 8.58 -5.37 -15.73
C LYS A 274 7.47 -6.35 -15.34
N TYR A 275 7.49 -6.84 -14.09
CA TYR A 275 6.47 -7.76 -13.60
C TYR A 275 5.13 -7.07 -13.37
N SER A 276 5.17 -5.87 -12.78
CA SER A 276 3.95 -5.09 -12.55
C SER A 276 3.30 -4.63 -13.84
N GLU A 277 4.06 -4.15 -14.83
CA GLU A 277 3.54 -3.77 -16.15
C GLU A 277 2.90 -4.97 -16.87
N LYS A 278 3.55 -6.15 -16.82
CA LYS A 278 2.98 -7.37 -17.40
C LYS A 278 1.68 -7.80 -16.70
N PHE A 279 1.64 -7.70 -15.37
CA PHE A 279 0.48 -8.07 -14.56
C PHE A 279 -0.70 -7.11 -14.77
N LEU A 280 -0.43 -5.80 -14.86
CA LEU A 280 -1.42 -4.72 -14.96
C LEU A 280 -1.74 -4.29 -16.40
N ALA A 281 -1.30 -5.03 -17.41
CA ALA A 281 -1.45 -4.64 -18.83
C ALA A 281 -2.91 -4.40 -19.27
N GLN A 282 -3.89 -4.79 -18.48
CA GLN A 282 -5.32 -4.58 -18.76
C GLN A 282 -5.96 -3.46 -17.93
N ASP A 283 -5.25 -2.94 -16.92
CA ASP A 283 -5.76 -1.89 -16.03
C ASP A 283 -5.22 -0.48 -16.40
N VAL A 284 -4.46 -0.39 -17.51
CA VAL A 284 -3.87 0.85 -18.05
C VAL A 284 -4.74 1.43 -19.15
#